data_75e812d81c2302e4dea08fb463b0b120
#
_entry.id   75e812d81c2302e4dea08fb463b0b120
#
_cell.length_a   1.000
_cell.length_b   1.000
_cell.length_c   1.000
_cell.angle_alpha   90.00
_cell.angle_beta   90.00
_cell.angle_gamma   90.00
#
_symmetry.space_group_name_H-M   'P 1'
#
loop_
_entity.id
_entity.type
_entity.pdbx_description
1 polymer ?
#
loop_
_entity_poly.entity_id
_entity_poly.type
_entity_poly.pdbx_seq_one_letter_code
_entity_poly.pdbx_strand_id
1 'polypeptide(L)'
;MTLRRRPLRSTLALALFAAGLCGTLLPITGCKAAKRFFARMHHPRKAKSAPNTTDYADNVEQIAANPHLAMLLWPDFTPDQPTVQQFYDDRDSELAWTRDGKPTQATTQLIQLFTGAADKGLDPEDYDGSRWPARTQQLAAVLARHDTSDAAQDTVAGFDVAVTIAAVRYLEDLHLGRINPQALNFDIDVPTRRAAFDVATLLNDQLVDATDVPAIAASVEPQNPLYKNTEAALHDLRTQAAAETAAAPQPLPALPTGVKPIAPGGSYAAVPQLLARLQFLGDAPADLAATTYNSDLAAAVKHFQGRHGLATDGKLGQGTLDALNTPLSARVQQVNDALERWRWLPDNYQQPRVLANLPEFMLRAYNADHTLAFKMRVVDGEAQGNHDTPIFVRLMRYVVFRPYWNLPPSIIKKEIVPHLVRSGLSYLPSHDYEVYKNDGTVVTSYTVDDIEHLRYGIRQKPGPKNSLGLVKFLFPNEYDVYMHSTPELNLFELARRDKSHGCVRLQHADQMALWVLSNDQPDPETQTKWDTDSVSEAMNGDNNNKTWNLKTPLPVVINYFTAMADEDGSMHFFNDVYGYDKELEAALAKGRPYERAPVKINPKLTPGETE
;
A
#
# COMPACT_ATOMS: atom_id res chain seq x y z
N MET A 1 -65.44 49.15 2.66
CA MET A 1 -65.71 47.73 2.40
C MET A 1 -64.51 46.94 2.87
N THR A 2 -64.63 46.40 4.07
CA THR A 2 -63.55 45.80 4.88
C THR A 2 -63.54 44.29 4.66
N LEU A 3 -62.42 43.73 4.24
CA LEU A 3 -62.21 42.29 4.26
C LEU A 3 -61.12 41.94 5.31
N ARG A 4 -61.54 41.20 6.32
CA ARG A 4 -60.79 40.71 7.46
C ARG A 4 -59.80 39.62 7.00
N ARG A 5 -58.52 39.78 7.34
CA ARG A 5 -57.52 38.72 7.36
C ARG A 5 -57.61 37.99 8.69
N ARG A 6 -57.74 36.65 8.67
CA ARG A 6 -57.49 35.78 9.81
C ARG A 6 -56.02 35.38 9.86
N PRO A 7 -55.43 35.27 11.03
CA PRO A 7 -54.04 34.86 11.16
C PRO A 7 -53.90 33.34 11.25
N LEU A 8 -52.98 32.77 10.46
CA LEU A 8 -52.39 31.47 10.75
C LEU A 8 -51.40 31.64 11.90
N ARG A 9 -51.69 31.00 13.02
CA ARG A 9 -50.76 30.90 14.14
C ARG A 9 -50.36 29.44 14.34
N SER A 10 -49.03 29.27 14.59
CA SER A 10 -48.38 28.30 15.48
C SER A 10 -48.36 26.82 15.07
N THR A 11 -47.25 26.48 14.38
CA THR A 11 -46.61 25.17 14.54
C THR A 11 -45.08 25.24 14.49
N LEU A 12 -44.48 26.44 14.69
CA LEU A 12 -43.01 26.60 14.65
C LEU A 12 -42.36 26.85 16.02
N ALA A 13 -43.07 26.69 17.11
CA ALA A 13 -42.58 27.05 18.47
C ALA A 13 -42.16 25.87 19.33
N LEU A 14 -42.28 24.60 18.87
CA LEU A 14 -41.96 23.42 19.71
C LEU A 14 -40.64 22.73 19.34
N ALA A 15 -39.98 23.13 18.24
CA ALA A 15 -38.72 22.52 17.82
C ALA A 15 -37.44 23.20 18.36
N LEU A 16 -37.55 24.35 18.97
CA LEU A 16 -36.39 25.13 19.47
C LEU A 16 -36.11 24.97 20.99
N PHE A 17 -36.92 24.24 21.72
CA PHE A 17 -36.72 24.05 23.19
C PHE A 17 -35.98 22.73 23.54
N ALA A 18 -35.72 21.84 22.60
CA ALA A 18 -34.97 20.60 22.82
C ALA A 18 -33.45 20.72 22.63
N ALA A 19 -32.95 21.86 22.13
CA ALA A 19 -31.53 22.07 21.84
C ALA A 19 -30.75 22.81 22.96
N GLY A 20 -31.40 23.21 24.03
CA GLY A 20 -30.82 24.08 25.07
C GLY A 20 -30.41 23.42 26.37
N LEU A 21 -30.57 22.10 26.56
CA LEU A 21 -30.37 21.43 27.87
C LEU A 21 -29.48 20.17 27.81
N CYS A 22 -28.56 20.08 26.87
CA CYS A 22 -27.56 18.99 26.81
C CYS A 22 -26.11 19.50 26.85
N GLY A 23 -25.85 20.36 27.79
CA GLY A 23 -24.50 20.82 28.11
C GLY A 23 -24.15 20.37 29.54
N THR A 24 -23.87 19.09 29.75
CA THR A 24 -22.92 18.50 30.71
C THR A 24 -23.09 16.98 30.76
N LEU A 25 -22.03 16.25 30.36
CA LEU A 25 -21.70 14.86 30.72
C LEU A 25 -22.72 13.75 30.36
N LEU A 26 -22.68 13.26 29.13
CA LEU A 26 -23.07 11.87 28.82
C LEU A 26 -22.15 11.28 27.72
N PRO A 27 -21.86 9.98 27.79
CA PRO A 27 -20.86 9.35 26.93
C PRO A 27 -21.31 9.22 25.46
N ILE A 28 -20.34 9.05 24.58
CA ILE A 28 -20.34 9.07 23.10
C ILE A 28 -21.42 8.19 22.41
N THR A 29 -22.17 7.39 23.14
CA THR A 29 -23.25 6.53 22.61
C THR A 29 -24.52 7.28 22.18
N GLY A 30 -24.76 8.51 22.69
CA GLY A 30 -25.97 9.29 22.37
C GLY A 30 -25.98 9.89 20.94
N CYS A 31 -24.83 10.10 20.33
CA CYS A 31 -24.74 10.72 18.99
C CYS A 31 -25.13 9.76 17.85
N LYS A 32 -24.93 8.45 18.03
CA LYS A 32 -25.33 7.42 17.04
C LYS A 32 -26.85 7.25 16.99
N ALA A 33 -27.54 7.29 18.13
CA ALA A 33 -29.00 7.18 18.20
C ALA A 33 -29.72 8.41 17.57
N ALA A 34 -29.18 9.61 17.73
CA ALA A 34 -29.71 10.80 17.08
C ALA A 34 -29.52 10.79 15.56
N LYS A 35 -28.37 10.34 15.05
CA LYS A 35 -28.14 10.13 13.62
C LYS A 35 -29.07 9.07 13.04
N ARG A 36 -29.31 7.95 13.74
CA ARG A 36 -30.27 6.91 13.36
C ARG A 36 -31.71 7.46 13.27
N PHE A 37 -32.11 8.31 14.21
CA PHE A 37 -33.42 8.93 14.18
C PHE A 37 -33.62 9.88 12.99
N PHE A 38 -32.61 10.66 12.61
CA PHE A 38 -32.66 11.55 11.43
C PHE A 38 -32.57 10.78 10.10
N ALA A 39 -31.80 9.69 10.04
CA ALA A 39 -31.75 8.82 8.86
C ALA A 39 -33.11 8.16 8.59
N ARG A 40 -33.80 7.67 9.62
CA ARG A 40 -35.17 7.12 9.50
C ARG A 40 -36.21 8.12 8.97
N MET A 41 -36.01 9.43 9.15
CA MET A 41 -36.94 10.45 8.65
C MET A 41 -36.74 10.81 7.17
N HIS A 42 -35.65 10.40 6.55
CA HIS A 42 -35.30 10.77 5.17
C HIS A 42 -35.44 9.64 4.16
N HIS A 43 -35.68 8.40 4.61
CA HIS A 43 -35.99 7.29 3.72
C HIS A 43 -37.49 7.03 3.70
N PRO A 44 -38.19 7.21 2.55
CA PRO A 44 -39.58 6.86 2.45
C PRO A 44 -39.73 5.33 2.61
N ARG A 45 -40.47 4.90 3.64
CA ARG A 45 -40.85 3.49 3.81
C ARG A 45 -41.42 2.97 2.49
N LYS A 46 -40.73 2.02 1.86
CA LYS A 46 -41.34 1.22 0.77
C LYS A 46 -42.57 0.49 1.33
N ALA A 47 -43.64 0.45 0.58
CA ALA A 47 -44.88 -0.17 0.99
C ALA A 47 -44.65 -1.64 1.39
N LYS A 48 -45.26 -2.06 2.52
CA LYS A 48 -45.23 -3.47 2.97
C LYS A 48 -45.70 -4.38 1.85
N SER A 49 -44.97 -5.47 1.61
CA SER A 49 -45.34 -6.53 0.68
C SER A 49 -46.66 -7.18 1.06
N ALA A 50 -47.32 -7.78 0.07
CA ALA A 50 -48.63 -8.39 0.21
C ALA A 50 -48.67 -9.51 1.29
N PRO A 51 -49.78 -9.72 1.98
CA PRO A 51 -49.90 -10.66 3.10
C PRO A 51 -49.99 -12.10 2.59
N ASN A 52 -48.86 -12.75 2.31
CA ASN A 52 -48.69 -14.22 2.14
C ASN A 52 -47.22 -14.61 1.93
N THR A 53 -46.25 -13.81 2.33
CA THR A 53 -44.85 -14.19 2.30
C THR A 53 -44.43 -14.72 3.67
N THR A 54 -43.72 -15.85 3.73
CA THR A 54 -43.05 -16.33 4.95
C THR A 54 -42.19 -15.20 5.48
N ASP A 55 -42.38 -14.87 6.75
CA ASP A 55 -41.58 -13.84 7.41
C ASP A 55 -40.28 -14.48 7.91
N TYR A 56 -39.15 -14.06 7.40
CA TYR A 56 -37.83 -14.55 7.76
C TYR A 56 -37.10 -13.64 8.75
N ALA A 57 -37.72 -12.57 9.21
CA ALA A 57 -37.06 -11.51 9.97
C ALA A 57 -36.48 -12.05 11.29
N ASP A 58 -37.24 -12.87 12.01
CA ASP A 58 -36.78 -13.44 13.29
C ASP A 58 -35.56 -14.37 13.09
N ASN A 59 -35.53 -15.18 12.02
CA ASN A 59 -34.39 -16.06 11.71
C ASN A 59 -33.16 -15.25 11.31
N VAL A 60 -33.31 -14.22 10.50
CA VAL A 60 -32.22 -13.30 10.08
C VAL A 60 -31.65 -12.59 11.30
N GLU A 61 -32.48 -12.02 12.16
CA GLU A 61 -32.06 -11.33 13.39
C GLU A 61 -31.29 -12.28 14.31
N GLN A 62 -31.79 -13.50 14.53
CA GLN A 62 -31.13 -14.50 15.36
C GLN A 62 -29.78 -14.94 14.80
N ILE A 63 -29.66 -15.14 13.48
CA ILE A 63 -28.41 -15.53 12.83
C ILE A 63 -27.41 -14.38 12.87
N ALA A 64 -27.82 -13.16 12.55
CA ALA A 64 -26.94 -11.99 12.55
C ALA A 64 -26.45 -11.63 13.97
N ALA A 65 -27.25 -11.91 15.01
CA ALA A 65 -26.88 -11.72 16.41
C ALA A 65 -25.84 -12.72 16.92
N ASN A 66 -25.69 -13.89 16.27
CA ASN A 66 -24.69 -14.90 16.64
C ASN A 66 -23.42 -14.70 15.79
N PRO A 67 -22.23 -14.41 16.36
CA PRO A 67 -21.01 -14.19 15.60
C PRO A 67 -20.44 -15.44 14.92
N HIS A 68 -21.15 -16.57 14.96
CA HIS A 68 -20.74 -17.85 14.40
C HIS A 68 -21.80 -18.39 13.44
N LEU A 69 -21.45 -18.55 12.16
CA LEU A 69 -22.32 -19.17 11.17
C LEU A 69 -21.63 -20.42 10.59
N ALA A 70 -22.06 -21.60 11.05
CA ALA A 70 -21.40 -22.89 10.77
C ALA A 70 -21.31 -23.27 9.28
N MET A 71 -22.17 -22.71 8.42
CA MET A 71 -22.12 -22.96 6.98
C MET A 71 -20.96 -22.28 6.26
N LEU A 72 -20.32 -21.26 6.87
CA LEU A 72 -19.16 -20.60 6.30
C LEU A 72 -17.90 -21.49 6.42
N LEU A 73 -16.94 -21.30 5.52
CA LEU A 73 -15.59 -21.88 5.66
C LEU A 73 -14.89 -21.29 6.88
N TRP A 74 -15.02 -19.99 7.05
CA TRP A 74 -14.53 -19.23 8.19
C TRP A 74 -15.74 -18.82 9.05
N PRO A 75 -16.23 -19.72 9.96
CA PRO A 75 -17.52 -19.54 10.61
C PRO A 75 -17.55 -18.41 11.63
N ASP A 76 -16.40 -18.04 12.21
CA ASP A 76 -16.29 -16.90 13.11
C ASP A 76 -16.27 -15.59 12.31
N PHE A 77 -17.30 -14.76 12.49
CA PHE A 77 -17.38 -13.43 11.90
C PHE A 77 -17.53 -12.32 12.96
N THR A 78 -17.03 -12.57 14.17
CA THR A 78 -17.01 -11.58 15.27
C THR A 78 -16.53 -10.19 14.82
N PRO A 79 -15.46 -10.04 14.01
CA PRO A 79 -15.03 -8.73 13.55
C PRO A 79 -16.00 -8.04 12.58
N ASP A 80 -16.79 -8.83 11.84
CA ASP A 80 -17.74 -8.35 10.83
C ASP A 80 -19.15 -8.15 11.41
N GLN A 81 -19.43 -8.77 12.58
CA GLN A 81 -20.76 -8.84 13.19
C GLN A 81 -21.43 -7.46 13.35
N PRO A 82 -20.77 -6.42 13.86
CA PRO A 82 -21.41 -5.10 14.03
C PRO A 82 -21.91 -4.52 12.69
N THR A 83 -21.18 -4.73 11.61
CA THR A 83 -21.54 -4.29 10.26
C THR A 83 -22.73 -5.10 9.72
N VAL A 84 -22.71 -6.42 9.91
CA VAL A 84 -23.80 -7.32 9.50
C VAL A 84 -25.09 -7.00 10.27
N GLN A 85 -25.02 -6.79 11.58
CA GLN A 85 -26.18 -6.37 12.37
C GLN A 85 -26.71 -5.01 11.92
N GLN A 86 -25.85 -4.01 11.72
CA GLN A 86 -26.27 -2.70 11.22
C GLN A 86 -27.00 -2.82 9.88
N PHE A 87 -26.46 -3.63 8.96
CA PHE A 87 -27.06 -3.85 7.65
C PHE A 87 -28.52 -4.36 7.75
N TYR A 88 -28.77 -5.34 8.63
CA TYR A 88 -30.10 -5.89 8.83
C TYR A 88 -31.01 -5.01 9.70
N ASP A 89 -30.47 -4.31 10.72
CA ASP A 89 -31.22 -3.33 11.49
C ASP A 89 -31.79 -2.21 10.60
N ASP A 90 -31.01 -1.73 9.63
CA ASP A 90 -31.38 -0.64 8.74
C ASP A 90 -32.48 -1.05 7.72
N ARG A 91 -32.75 -2.37 7.59
CA ARG A 91 -33.77 -2.94 6.68
C ARG A 91 -34.86 -3.75 7.39
N ASP A 92 -35.05 -3.56 8.68
CA ASP A 92 -36.05 -4.28 9.51
C ASP A 92 -35.92 -5.82 9.39
N SER A 93 -34.69 -6.35 9.27
CA SER A 93 -34.31 -7.76 9.11
C SER A 93 -34.92 -8.45 7.86
N GLU A 94 -35.35 -7.69 6.85
CA GLU A 94 -35.83 -8.24 5.58
C GLU A 94 -34.69 -8.87 4.78
N LEU A 95 -35.01 -9.96 4.05
CA LEU A 95 -34.06 -10.59 3.13
C LEU A 95 -33.56 -9.60 2.07
N ALA A 96 -32.26 -9.59 1.82
CA ALA A 96 -31.60 -8.70 0.87
C ALA A 96 -31.39 -9.37 -0.50
N TRP A 97 -31.00 -10.64 -0.47
CA TRP A 97 -30.38 -11.32 -1.61
C TRP A 97 -31.28 -12.30 -2.31
N THR A 98 -32.50 -12.50 -1.80
CA THR A 98 -33.55 -13.33 -2.42
C THR A 98 -34.83 -12.53 -2.60
N ARG A 99 -35.47 -12.67 -3.76
CA ARG A 99 -36.75 -12.03 -4.07
C ARG A 99 -37.59 -12.96 -4.93
N ASP A 100 -38.89 -13.09 -4.63
CA ASP A 100 -39.83 -13.96 -5.36
C ASP A 100 -39.35 -15.41 -5.50
N GLY A 101 -38.72 -15.94 -4.43
CA GLY A 101 -38.21 -17.30 -4.40
C GLY A 101 -36.97 -17.56 -5.24
N LYS A 102 -36.17 -16.55 -5.54
CA LYS A 102 -34.93 -16.65 -6.33
C LYS A 102 -33.85 -15.71 -5.82
N PRO A 103 -32.56 -16.04 -5.99
CA PRO A 103 -31.47 -15.08 -5.84
C PRO A 103 -31.70 -13.87 -6.76
N THR A 104 -31.40 -12.66 -6.26
CA THR A 104 -31.46 -11.43 -7.07
C THR A 104 -30.33 -11.41 -8.11
N GLN A 105 -30.41 -10.46 -9.06
CA GLN A 105 -29.30 -10.21 -9.99
C GLN A 105 -28.03 -9.81 -9.23
N ALA A 106 -28.16 -8.95 -8.22
CA ALA A 106 -27.05 -8.53 -7.39
C ALA A 106 -26.39 -9.71 -6.68
N THR A 107 -27.17 -10.64 -6.11
CA THR A 107 -26.67 -11.88 -5.50
C THR A 107 -25.85 -12.71 -6.48
N THR A 108 -26.37 -12.88 -7.70
CA THR A 108 -25.66 -13.66 -8.73
C THR A 108 -24.33 -13.03 -9.09
N GLN A 109 -24.27 -11.70 -9.24
CA GLN A 109 -23.05 -10.97 -9.54
C GLN A 109 -22.05 -10.98 -8.35
N LEU A 110 -22.55 -10.86 -7.11
CA LEU A 110 -21.70 -10.99 -5.91
C LEU A 110 -21.03 -12.38 -5.85
N ILE A 111 -21.78 -13.45 -6.04
CA ILE A 111 -21.24 -14.81 -6.07
C ILE A 111 -20.18 -14.98 -7.17
N GLN A 112 -20.38 -14.35 -8.33
CA GLN A 112 -19.38 -14.33 -9.40
C GLN A 112 -18.10 -13.60 -8.96
N LEU A 113 -18.23 -12.46 -8.27
CA LEU A 113 -17.09 -11.73 -7.73
C LEU A 113 -16.34 -12.55 -6.65
N PHE A 114 -17.07 -13.24 -5.77
CA PHE A 114 -16.46 -14.08 -4.74
C PHE A 114 -15.68 -15.26 -5.34
N THR A 115 -16.25 -15.93 -6.31
CA THR A 115 -15.59 -17.04 -7.02
C THR A 115 -14.44 -16.60 -7.89
N GLY A 116 -14.51 -15.38 -8.44
CA GLY A 116 -13.49 -14.74 -9.25
C GLY A 116 -12.49 -13.87 -8.47
N ALA A 117 -12.53 -13.87 -7.13
CA ALA A 117 -11.72 -12.97 -6.29
C ALA A 117 -10.20 -13.05 -6.54
N ALA A 118 -9.73 -14.18 -7.06
CA ALA A 118 -8.34 -14.37 -7.43
C ALA A 118 -7.86 -13.44 -8.57
N ASP A 119 -8.76 -12.90 -9.41
CA ASP A 119 -8.41 -11.87 -10.41
C ASP A 119 -8.15 -10.50 -9.77
N LYS A 120 -8.51 -10.36 -8.49
CA LYS A 120 -8.22 -9.20 -7.65
C LYS A 120 -7.03 -9.44 -6.69
N GLY A 121 -6.30 -10.56 -6.82
CA GLY A 121 -5.24 -10.95 -5.89
C GLY A 121 -5.76 -11.34 -4.50
N LEU A 122 -7.03 -11.71 -4.41
CA LEU A 122 -7.68 -12.17 -3.18
C LEU A 122 -7.91 -13.68 -3.24
N ASP A 123 -7.99 -14.34 -2.08
CA ASP A 123 -8.32 -15.77 -2.02
C ASP A 123 -9.85 -15.94 -2.10
N PRO A 124 -10.39 -16.64 -3.13
CA PRO A 124 -11.81 -16.90 -3.21
C PRO A 124 -12.39 -17.60 -1.98
N GLU A 125 -11.59 -18.41 -1.27
CA GLU A 125 -12.04 -19.13 -0.08
C GLU A 125 -12.25 -18.21 1.14
N ASP A 126 -11.71 -17.00 1.13
CA ASP A 126 -12.04 -15.96 2.12
C ASP A 126 -13.51 -15.54 2.04
N TYR A 127 -14.15 -15.79 0.90
CA TYR A 127 -15.55 -15.47 0.57
C TYR A 127 -16.37 -16.70 0.23
N ASP A 128 -15.96 -17.87 0.70
CA ASP A 128 -16.63 -19.15 0.45
C ASP A 128 -16.77 -19.55 -1.04
N GLY A 129 -15.82 -19.17 -1.88
CA GLY A 129 -15.89 -19.30 -3.34
C GLY A 129 -16.31 -20.69 -3.81
N SER A 130 -15.71 -21.77 -3.27
CA SER A 130 -16.01 -23.17 -3.62
C SER A 130 -17.38 -23.65 -3.12
N ARG A 131 -18.01 -22.97 -2.15
CA ARG A 131 -19.23 -23.41 -1.49
C ARG A 131 -20.52 -22.85 -2.11
N TRP A 132 -20.44 -21.77 -2.86
CA TRP A 132 -21.62 -21.10 -3.44
C TRP A 132 -22.46 -21.97 -4.37
N PRO A 133 -21.90 -22.82 -5.25
CA PRO A 133 -22.72 -23.68 -6.11
C PRO A 133 -23.64 -24.61 -5.31
N ALA A 134 -23.12 -25.26 -4.27
CA ALA A 134 -23.91 -26.16 -3.43
C ALA A 134 -25.00 -25.41 -2.63
N ARG A 135 -24.66 -24.24 -2.06
CA ARG A 135 -25.61 -23.40 -1.30
C ARG A 135 -26.74 -22.87 -2.19
N THR A 136 -26.42 -22.41 -3.40
CA THR A 136 -27.41 -21.94 -4.38
C THR A 136 -28.35 -23.08 -4.79
N GLN A 137 -27.82 -24.29 -4.99
CA GLN A 137 -28.63 -25.47 -5.29
C GLN A 137 -29.55 -25.84 -4.12
N GLN A 138 -29.05 -25.82 -2.89
CA GLN A 138 -29.84 -26.10 -1.68
C GLN A 138 -30.96 -25.07 -1.50
N LEU A 139 -30.66 -23.78 -1.64
CA LEU A 139 -31.65 -22.71 -1.62
C LEU A 139 -32.75 -22.94 -2.67
N ALA A 140 -32.37 -23.20 -3.92
CA ALA A 140 -33.32 -23.47 -5.00
C ALA A 140 -34.24 -24.67 -4.71
N ALA A 141 -33.70 -25.73 -4.10
CA ALA A 141 -34.48 -26.91 -3.73
C ALA A 141 -35.52 -26.62 -2.64
N VAL A 142 -35.19 -25.78 -1.64
CA VAL A 142 -36.12 -25.35 -0.57
C VAL A 142 -37.22 -24.48 -1.16
N LEU A 143 -36.86 -23.47 -1.95
CA LEU A 143 -37.79 -22.53 -2.53
C LEU A 143 -38.77 -23.21 -3.55
N ALA A 144 -38.28 -24.18 -4.34
CA ALA A 144 -39.13 -24.93 -5.30
C ALA A 144 -40.18 -25.83 -4.64
N ARG A 145 -39.93 -26.27 -3.38
CA ARG A 145 -40.89 -27.10 -2.63
C ARG A 145 -41.92 -26.26 -1.88
N HIS A 146 -41.76 -24.96 -1.82
CA HIS A 146 -42.53 -24.06 -0.95
C HIS A 146 -42.53 -24.54 0.52
N ASP A 147 -41.39 -25.07 0.94
CA ASP A 147 -41.19 -25.58 2.30
C ASP A 147 -41.14 -24.43 3.29
N THR A 148 -42.05 -24.45 4.26
CA THR A 148 -42.13 -23.41 5.33
C THR A 148 -41.72 -23.96 6.69
N SER A 149 -41.06 -25.11 6.74
CA SER A 149 -40.50 -25.65 7.98
C SER A 149 -39.41 -24.75 8.54
N ASP A 150 -39.17 -24.79 9.85
CA ASP A 150 -38.12 -24.03 10.52
C ASP A 150 -36.75 -24.28 9.85
N ALA A 151 -36.44 -25.51 9.48
CA ALA A 151 -35.20 -25.86 8.78
C ALA A 151 -35.08 -25.23 7.37
N ALA A 152 -36.24 -25.06 6.68
CA ALA A 152 -36.27 -24.38 5.40
C ALA A 152 -36.09 -22.85 5.58
N GLN A 153 -36.71 -22.27 6.59
CA GLN A 153 -36.52 -20.86 6.93
C GLN A 153 -35.10 -20.56 7.34
N ASP A 154 -34.47 -21.41 8.18
CA ASP A 154 -33.05 -21.29 8.55
C ASP A 154 -32.13 -21.40 7.32
N THR A 155 -32.46 -22.23 6.34
CA THR A 155 -31.68 -22.34 5.10
C THR A 155 -31.72 -21.06 4.29
N VAL A 156 -32.90 -20.44 4.16
CA VAL A 156 -33.08 -19.18 3.39
C VAL A 156 -32.42 -18.01 4.11
N ALA A 157 -32.67 -17.83 5.40
CA ALA A 157 -32.07 -16.78 6.22
C ALA A 157 -30.55 -16.95 6.33
N GLY A 158 -30.07 -18.18 6.53
CA GLY A 158 -28.65 -18.51 6.57
C GLY A 158 -27.92 -18.20 5.27
N PHE A 159 -28.55 -18.47 4.11
CA PHE A 159 -27.99 -18.10 2.82
C PHE A 159 -27.88 -16.56 2.70
N ASP A 160 -28.92 -15.83 3.06
CA ASP A 160 -28.96 -14.37 2.97
C ASP A 160 -27.86 -13.75 3.84
N VAL A 161 -27.75 -14.18 5.10
CA VAL A 161 -26.69 -13.70 6.02
C VAL A 161 -25.29 -14.11 5.53
N ALA A 162 -25.13 -15.31 4.96
CA ALA A 162 -23.84 -15.73 4.40
C ALA A 162 -23.38 -14.86 3.23
N VAL A 163 -24.31 -14.46 2.33
CA VAL A 163 -24.01 -13.49 1.24
C VAL A 163 -23.61 -12.14 1.82
N THR A 164 -24.33 -11.66 2.84
CA THR A 164 -23.99 -10.38 3.51
C THR A 164 -22.59 -10.42 4.11
N ILE A 165 -22.24 -11.48 4.87
CA ILE A 165 -20.90 -11.63 5.48
C ILE A 165 -19.83 -11.64 4.39
N ALA A 166 -20.02 -12.43 3.32
CA ALA A 166 -19.06 -12.49 2.21
C ALA A 166 -18.93 -11.13 1.50
N ALA A 167 -20.03 -10.39 1.31
CA ALA A 167 -20.01 -9.06 0.69
C ALA A 167 -19.29 -8.03 1.57
N VAL A 168 -19.53 -8.03 2.88
CA VAL A 168 -18.81 -7.16 3.83
C VAL A 168 -17.31 -7.43 3.75
N ARG A 169 -16.89 -8.70 3.87
CA ARG A 169 -15.49 -9.12 3.78
C ARG A 169 -14.85 -8.69 2.46
N TYR A 170 -15.52 -8.99 1.34
CA TYR A 170 -14.99 -8.71 0.01
C TYR A 170 -14.78 -7.21 -0.25
N LEU A 171 -15.75 -6.38 0.09
CA LEU A 171 -15.66 -4.93 -0.13
C LEU A 171 -14.65 -4.27 0.80
N GLU A 172 -14.59 -4.71 2.07
CA GLU A 172 -13.55 -4.24 3.00
C GLU A 172 -12.15 -4.62 2.51
N ASP A 173 -11.95 -5.85 2.05
CA ASP A 173 -10.65 -6.33 1.57
C ASP A 173 -10.22 -5.63 0.27
N LEU A 174 -11.16 -5.33 -0.63
CA LEU A 174 -10.89 -4.53 -1.83
C LEU A 174 -10.45 -3.10 -1.52
N HIS A 175 -11.05 -2.50 -0.48
CA HIS A 175 -10.79 -1.10 -0.12
C HIS A 175 -9.57 -0.92 0.80
N LEU A 176 -9.36 -1.86 1.72
CA LEU A 176 -8.45 -1.68 2.87
C LEU A 176 -7.34 -2.73 2.94
N GLY A 177 -7.45 -3.80 2.15
CA GLY A 177 -6.64 -5.01 2.33
C GLY A 177 -7.10 -5.86 3.52
N ARG A 178 -6.57 -7.09 3.57
CA ARG A 178 -6.91 -8.10 4.58
C ARG A 178 -6.12 -7.91 5.87
N ILE A 179 -4.83 -7.60 5.75
CA ILE A 179 -3.88 -7.51 6.87
C ILE A 179 -3.79 -6.09 7.40
N ASN A 180 -3.72 -5.94 8.72
CA ASN A 180 -3.33 -4.69 9.34
C ASN A 180 -1.81 -4.48 9.16
N PRO A 181 -1.36 -3.49 8.35
CA PRO A 181 0.06 -3.27 8.08
C PRO A 181 0.87 -2.94 9.34
N GLN A 182 0.24 -2.38 10.38
CA GLN A 182 0.90 -2.10 11.65
C GLN A 182 1.39 -3.39 12.35
N ALA A 183 0.73 -4.53 12.11
CA ALA A 183 1.18 -5.82 12.61
C ALA A 183 2.48 -6.32 11.93
N LEU A 184 2.83 -5.75 10.77
CA LEU A 184 4.08 -5.96 10.05
C LEU A 184 5.04 -4.77 10.23
N ASN A 185 4.80 -3.92 11.24
CA ASN A 185 5.57 -2.72 11.53
C ASN A 185 5.59 -1.66 10.40
N PHE A 186 4.56 -1.64 9.54
CA PHE A 186 4.36 -0.60 8.54
C PHE A 186 3.50 0.52 9.13
N ASP A 187 3.98 1.76 9.07
CA ASP A 187 3.30 2.93 9.65
C ASP A 187 2.22 3.48 8.71
N ILE A 188 1.20 2.66 8.51
CA ILE A 188 0.02 2.97 7.71
C ILE A 188 -1.23 2.61 8.54
N ASP A 189 -2.10 3.60 8.79
CA ASP A 189 -3.27 3.46 9.66
C ASP A 189 -4.50 2.94 8.90
N VAL A 190 -4.57 1.64 8.70
CA VAL A 190 -5.76 0.95 8.16
C VAL A 190 -6.87 0.82 9.20
N PRO A 191 -6.62 0.56 10.51
CA PRO A 191 -7.69 0.46 11.49
C PRO A 191 -8.62 1.68 11.56
N THR A 192 -8.09 2.90 11.54
CA THR A 192 -8.90 4.13 11.52
C THR A 192 -9.73 4.25 10.24
N ARG A 193 -9.16 3.90 9.08
CA ARG A 193 -9.88 3.90 7.80
C ARG A 193 -11.01 2.86 7.80
N ARG A 194 -10.77 1.66 8.34
CA ARG A 194 -11.79 0.62 8.47
C ARG A 194 -12.97 1.09 9.33
N ALA A 195 -12.71 1.76 10.44
CA ALA A 195 -13.75 2.32 11.29
C ALA A 195 -14.58 3.44 10.61
N ALA A 196 -14.02 4.08 9.58
CA ALA A 196 -14.67 5.13 8.80
C ALA A 196 -15.42 4.61 7.55
N PHE A 197 -15.11 3.41 7.07
CA PHE A 197 -15.73 2.81 5.89
C PHE A 197 -17.07 2.16 6.24
N ASP A 198 -18.17 2.83 5.95
CA ASP A 198 -19.53 2.37 6.25
C ASP A 198 -20.04 1.40 5.17
N VAL A 199 -19.63 0.14 5.28
CA VAL A 199 -20.01 -0.93 4.34
C VAL A 199 -21.50 -1.26 4.44
N ALA A 200 -22.11 -1.18 5.62
CA ALA A 200 -23.52 -1.47 5.80
C ALA A 200 -24.40 -0.51 4.99
N THR A 201 -24.11 0.79 5.06
CA THR A 201 -24.78 1.79 4.23
C THR A 201 -24.51 1.56 2.74
N LEU A 202 -23.26 1.25 2.34
CA LEU A 202 -22.93 0.96 0.95
C LEU A 202 -23.74 -0.24 0.40
N LEU A 203 -23.85 -1.32 1.18
CA LEU A 203 -24.65 -2.48 0.80
C LEU A 203 -26.13 -2.13 0.64
N ASN A 204 -26.73 -1.44 1.61
CA ASN A 204 -28.17 -1.09 1.60
C ASN A 204 -28.53 -0.09 0.48
N ASP A 205 -27.72 0.95 0.31
CA ASP A 205 -28.06 2.06 -0.58
C ASP A 205 -27.70 1.77 -2.04
N GLN A 206 -26.65 0.97 -2.28
CA GLN A 206 -26.11 0.81 -3.62
C GLN A 206 -26.14 -0.63 -4.15
N LEU A 207 -25.91 -1.67 -3.30
CA LEU A 207 -25.71 -3.02 -3.81
C LEU A 207 -26.98 -3.88 -3.89
N VAL A 208 -27.85 -3.83 -2.89
CA VAL A 208 -29.01 -4.76 -2.79
C VAL A 208 -29.87 -4.75 -4.05
N ASP A 209 -30.11 -3.58 -4.62
CA ASP A 209 -30.91 -3.41 -5.84
C ASP A 209 -30.05 -3.10 -7.10
N ALA A 210 -28.73 -3.35 -7.03
CA ALA A 210 -27.82 -3.04 -8.12
C ALA A 210 -28.04 -3.91 -9.35
N THR A 211 -27.91 -3.30 -10.52
CA THR A 211 -27.85 -4.00 -11.80
C THR A 211 -26.41 -4.22 -12.29
N ASP A 212 -25.45 -3.50 -11.70
CA ASP A 212 -24.02 -3.60 -12.01
C ASP A 212 -23.18 -3.56 -10.72
N VAL A 213 -23.15 -4.69 -10.01
CA VAL A 213 -22.35 -4.88 -8.79
C VAL A 213 -20.84 -4.79 -9.04
N PRO A 214 -20.30 -5.33 -10.17
CA PRO A 214 -18.90 -5.17 -10.49
C PRO A 214 -18.42 -3.71 -10.55
N ALA A 215 -19.21 -2.81 -11.13
CA ALA A 215 -18.87 -1.38 -11.17
C ALA A 215 -18.81 -0.76 -9.77
N ILE A 216 -19.71 -1.14 -8.87
CA ILE A 216 -19.72 -0.66 -7.47
C ILE A 216 -18.48 -1.21 -6.73
N ALA A 217 -18.18 -2.50 -6.87
CA ALA A 217 -16.99 -3.10 -6.29
C ALA A 217 -15.70 -2.42 -6.78
N ALA A 218 -15.61 -2.14 -8.10
CA ALA A 218 -14.47 -1.43 -8.69
C ALA A 218 -14.32 0.02 -8.18
N SER A 219 -15.41 0.65 -7.74
CA SER A 219 -15.38 2.03 -7.22
C SER A 219 -14.75 2.16 -5.84
N VAL A 220 -14.75 1.09 -5.03
CA VAL A 220 -14.14 1.08 -3.70
C VAL A 220 -12.65 0.70 -3.72
N GLU A 221 -12.17 0.14 -4.83
CA GLU A 221 -10.76 -0.19 -5.00
C GLU A 221 -9.87 1.05 -5.15
N PRO A 222 -8.55 0.93 -4.91
CA PRO A 222 -7.61 2.01 -5.22
C PRO A 222 -7.72 2.45 -6.68
N GLN A 223 -7.81 3.76 -6.91
CA GLN A 223 -7.96 4.34 -8.25
C GLN A 223 -6.62 4.77 -8.88
N ASN A 224 -5.49 4.39 -8.28
CA ASN A 224 -4.16 4.66 -8.83
C ASN A 224 -3.94 3.90 -10.15
N PRO A 225 -3.46 4.55 -11.23
CA PRO A 225 -3.20 3.87 -12.50
C PRO A 225 -2.24 2.68 -12.39
N LEU A 226 -1.20 2.77 -11.55
CA LEU A 226 -0.25 1.65 -11.35
C LEU A 226 -0.92 0.44 -10.66
N TYR A 227 -1.83 0.69 -9.71
CA TYR A 227 -2.64 -0.37 -9.12
C TYR A 227 -3.51 -1.05 -10.19
N LYS A 228 -4.23 -0.26 -11.00
CA LYS A 228 -5.12 -0.79 -12.04
C LYS A 228 -4.34 -1.54 -13.13
N ASN A 229 -3.19 -1.05 -13.55
CA ASN A 229 -2.32 -1.75 -14.48
C ASN A 229 -1.80 -3.07 -13.90
N THR A 230 -1.39 -3.06 -12.63
CA THR A 230 -0.90 -4.27 -11.93
C THR A 230 -2.01 -5.31 -11.78
N GLU A 231 -3.23 -4.88 -11.44
CA GLU A 231 -4.41 -5.74 -11.38
C GLU A 231 -4.78 -6.31 -12.76
N ALA A 232 -4.80 -5.49 -13.80
CA ALA A 232 -5.12 -5.93 -15.16
C ALA A 232 -4.14 -7.00 -15.66
N ALA A 233 -2.85 -6.87 -15.34
CA ALA A 233 -1.83 -7.84 -15.73
C ALA A 233 -1.94 -9.18 -14.98
N LEU A 234 -2.61 -9.22 -13.80
CA LEU A 234 -2.71 -10.43 -12.98
C LEU A 234 -3.44 -11.58 -13.68
N HIS A 235 -4.52 -11.28 -14.39
CA HIS A 235 -5.32 -12.30 -15.10
C HIS A 235 -4.47 -13.07 -16.13
N ASP A 236 -3.72 -12.35 -16.96
CA ASP A 236 -2.86 -12.95 -17.99
C ASP A 236 -1.70 -13.73 -17.32
N LEU A 237 -1.11 -13.17 -16.28
CA LEU A 237 -0.03 -13.82 -15.54
C LEU A 237 -0.51 -15.14 -14.89
N ARG A 238 -1.72 -15.18 -14.33
CA ARG A 238 -2.32 -16.40 -13.76
C ARG A 238 -2.56 -17.46 -14.84
N THR A 239 -3.05 -17.05 -16.00
CA THR A 239 -3.24 -17.95 -17.15
C THR A 239 -1.91 -18.54 -17.62
N GLN A 240 -0.87 -17.69 -17.71
CA GLN A 240 0.48 -18.11 -18.07
C GLN A 240 1.10 -19.03 -16.99
N ALA A 241 0.87 -18.77 -15.72
CA ALA A 241 1.32 -19.61 -14.60
C ALA A 241 0.65 -21.00 -14.62
N ALA A 242 -0.64 -21.09 -14.95
CA ALA A 242 -1.33 -22.35 -15.14
C ALA A 242 -0.75 -23.16 -16.33
N ALA A 243 -0.46 -22.49 -17.45
CA ALA A 243 0.19 -23.11 -18.61
C ALA A 243 1.61 -23.61 -18.28
N GLU A 244 2.41 -22.83 -17.53
CA GLU A 244 3.72 -23.25 -17.03
C GLU A 244 3.62 -24.50 -16.17
N THR A 245 2.68 -24.50 -15.20
CA THR A 245 2.46 -25.65 -14.31
C THR A 245 2.10 -26.92 -15.09
N ALA A 246 1.25 -26.78 -16.10
CA ALA A 246 0.86 -27.92 -16.96
C ALA A 246 2.01 -28.43 -17.83
N ALA A 247 2.87 -27.53 -18.31
CA ALA A 247 4.04 -27.87 -19.13
C ALA A 247 5.19 -28.48 -18.30
N ALA A 248 5.24 -28.20 -16.99
CA ALA A 248 6.27 -28.65 -16.05
C ALA A 248 7.71 -28.52 -16.62
N PRO A 249 8.14 -27.30 -17.04
CA PRO A 249 9.43 -27.11 -17.70
C PRO A 249 10.59 -27.47 -16.76
N GLN A 250 11.65 -28.05 -17.32
CA GLN A 250 12.86 -28.28 -16.54
C GLN A 250 13.57 -26.94 -16.25
N PRO A 251 14.08 -26.75 -15.03
CA PRO A 251 14.79 -25.54 -14.67
C PRO A 251 16.08 -25.39 -15.49
N LEU A 252 16.45 -24.16 -15.77
CA LEU A 252 17.74 -23.84 -16.38
C LEU A 252 18.88 -24.24 -15.44
N PRO A 253 19.93 -24.92 -15.95
CA PRO A 253 21.06 -25.33 -15.15
C PRO A 253 21.76 -24.15 -14.48
N ALA A 254 22.05 -24.29 -13.18
CA ALA A 254 22.86 -23.32 -12.44
C ALA A 254 24.31 -23.28 -12.95
N LEU A 255 24.97 -22.15 -12.75
CA LEU A 255 26.42 -22.06 -13.00
C LEU A 255 27.18 -22.83 -11.91
N PRO A 256 28.27 -23.52 -12.28
CA PRO A 256 29.15 -24.10 -11.26
C PRO A 256 29.70 -23.02 -10.32
N THR A 257 29.90 -23.40 -9.06
CA THR A 257 30.41 -22.48 -8.03
C THR A 257 31.75 -21.84 -8.45
N GLY A 258 31.85 -20.52 -8.35
CA GLY A 258 33.05 -19.75 -8.70
C GLY A 258 33.17 -19.41 -10.20
N VAL A 259 32.24 -19.84 -11.04
CA VAL A 259 32.20 -19.44 -12.46
C VAL A 259 31.70 -17.99 -12.56
N LYS A 260 32.41 -17.18 -13.36
CA LYS A 260 31.99 -15.81 -13.66
C LYS A 260 30.74 -15.82 -14.54
N PRO A 261 29.87 -14.77 -14.47
CA PRO A 261 28.75 -14.62 -15.38
C PRO A 261 29.16 -14.77 -16.84
N ILE A 262 28.39 -15.55 -17.60
CA ILE A 262 28.67 -15.83 -19.03
C ILE A 262 28.30 -14.59 -19.85
N ALA A 263 29.28 -13.99 -20.49
CA ALA A 263 29.09 -12.87 -21.42
C ALA A 263 28.55 -13.34 -22.78
N PRO A 264 27.96 -12.44 -23.60
CA PRO A 264 27.60 -12.75 -24.98
C PRO A 264 28.80 -13.35 -25.76
N GLY A 265 28.55 -14.42 -26.51
CA GLY A 265 29.58 -15.22 -27.18
C GLY A 265 30.19 -16.33 -26.31
N GLY A 266 29.91 -16.34 -25.00
CA GLY A 266 30.34 -17.42 -24.10
C GLY A 266 29.50 -18.69 -24.25
N SER A 267 30.03 -19.81 -23.75
CA SER A 267 29.36 -21.11 -23.84
C SER A 267 28.37 -21.30 -22.70
N TYR A 268 27.13 -21.61 -23.04
CA TYR A 268 26.08 -22.08 -22.13
C TYR A 268 25.39 -23.30 -22.74
N ALA A 269 25.42 -24.42 -22.05
CA ALA A 269 24.93 -25.68 -22.61
C ALA A 269 23.40 -25.70 -22.86
N ALA A 270 22.62 -24.90 -22.12
CA ALA A 270 21.16 -24.89 -22.17
C ALA A 270 20.60 -23.70 -22.99
N VAL A 271 21.29 -23.25 -24.04
CA VAL A 271 20.82 -22.16 -24.92
C VAL A 271 19.42 -22.40 -25.48
N PRO A 272 19.05 -23.58 -26.00
CA PRO A 272 17.70 -23.82 -26.49
C PRO A 272 16.63 -23.67 -25.39
N GLN A 273 16.90 -24.13 -24.17
CA GLN A 273 16.00 -24.00 -23.03
C GLN A 273 15.87 -22.53 -22.57
N LEU A 274 17.00 -21.80 -22.56
CA LEU A 274 17.00 -20.36 -22.23
C LEU A 274 16.17 -19.56 -23.24
N LEU A 275 16.34 -19.81 -24.55
CA LEU A 275 15.56 -19.16 -25.59
C LEU A 275 14.07 -19.46 -25.44
N ALA A 276 13.71 -20.73 -25.25
CA ALA A 276 12.32 -21.12 -25.05
C ALA A 276 11.71 -20.47 -23.79
N ARG A 277 12.49 -20.36 -22.71
CA ARG A 277 12.04 -19.69 -21.49
C ARG A 277 11.80 -18.20 -21.71
N LEU A 278 12.73 -17.50 -22.37
CA LEU A 278 12.58 -16.06 -22.66
C LEU A 278 11.42 -15.78 -23.64
N GLN A 279 11.21 -16.65 -24.63
CA GLN A 279 10.06 -16.57 -25.54
C GLN A 279 8.74 -16.78 -24.78
N PHE A 280 8.68 -17.77 -23.90
CA PHE A 280 7.51 -18.04 -23.07
C PHE A 280 7.18 -16.85 -22.14
N LEU A 281 8.19 -16.17 -21.60
CA LEU A 281 8.03 -14.99 -20.75
C LEU A 281 7.76 -13.69 -21.52
N GLY A 282 7.82 -13.73 -22.87
CA GLY A 282 7.66 -12.55 -23.72
C GLY A 282 8.90 -11.64 -23.78
N ASP A 283 10.05 -12.09 -23.29
CA ASP A 283 11.29 -11.32 -23.28
C ASP A 283 12.12 -11.52 -24.56
N ALA A 284 11.84 -12.54 -25.34
CA ALA A 284 12.43 -12.78 -26.66
C ALA A 284 11.34 -12.84 -27.74
N PRO A 285 11.60 -12.31 -28.95
CA PRO A 285 10.71 -12.48 -30.09
C PRO A 285 10.41 -13.96 -30.37
N ALA A 286 9.17 -14.27 -30.76
CA ALA A 286 8.76 -15.66 -31.04
C ALA A 286 9.50 -16.30 -32.20
N ASP A 287 9.97 -15.50 -33.16
CA ASP A 287 10.73 -15.92 -34.34
C ASP A 287 12.26 -15.93 -34.13
N LEU A 288 12.73 -15.49 -32.95
CA LEU A 288 14.16 -15.55 -32.63
C LEU A 288 14.63 -17.00 -32.61
N ALA A 289 15.71 -17.29 -33.34
CA ALA A 289 16.38 -18.58 -33.32
C ALA A 289 17.84 -18.40 -32.90
N ALA A 290 18.29 -19.15 -31.90
CA ALA A 290 19.66 -19.11 -31.42
C ALA A 290 20.11 -20.51 -30.96
N THR A 291 21.28 -20.92 -31.39
CA THR A 291 21.95 -22.16 -30.94
C THR A 291 23.15 -21.87 -30.05
N THR A 292 23.56 -20.61 -29.99
CA THR A 292 24.67 -20.11 -29.16
C THR A 292 24.19 -18.86 -28.39
N TYR A 293 24.88 -18.51 -27.31
CA TYR A 293 24.59 -17.29 -26.56
C TYR A 293 25.10 -16.05 -27.32
N ASN A 294 24.44 -15.71 -28.41
CA ASN A 294 24.78 -14.61 -29.31
C ASN A 294 24.24 -13.24 -28.79
N SER A 295 24.49 -12.17 -29.56
CA SER A 295 24.06 -10.80 -29.24
C SER A 295 22.54 -10.66 -29.10
N ASP A 296 21.77 -11.35 -29.93
CA ASP A 296 20.31 -11.22 -29.98
C ASP A 296 19.67 -11.88 -28.75
N LEU A 297 20.17 -13.07 -28.38
CA LEU A 297 19.75 -13.73 -27.15
C LEU A 297 20.19 -12.94 -25.90
N ALA A 298 21.37 -12.29 -25.95
CA ALA A 298 21.80 -11.40 -24.86
C ALA A 298 20.95 -10.13 -24.76
N ALA A 299 20.41 -9.63 -25.87
CA ALA A 299 19.44 -8.53 -25.84
C ALA A 299 18.11 -8.94 -25.14
N ALA A 300 17.62 -10.16 -25.42
CA ALA A 300 16.48 -10.74 -24.72
C ALA A 300 16.74 -10.91 -23.22
N VAL A 301 17.94 -11.38 -22.84
CA VAL A 301 18.34 -11.45 -21.41
C VAL A 301 18.39 -10.05 -20.77
N LYS A 302 18.88 -9.02 -21.46
CA LYS A 302 18.86 -7.64 -20.96
C LYS A 302 17.44 -7.14 -20.72
N HIS A 303 16.52 -7.44 -21.63
CA HIS A 303 15.11 -7.09 -21.47
C HIS A 303 14.52 -7.75 -20.21
N PHE A 304 14.73 -9.06 -20.06
CA PHE A 304 14.34 -9.79 -18.86
C PHE A 304 14.96 -9.19 -17.59
N GLN A 305 16.28 -8.94 -17.58
CA GLN A 305 16.98 -8.36 -16.44
C GLN A 305 16.39 -7.01 -16.03
N GLY A 306 16.05 -6.14 -16.99
CA GLY A 306 15.44 -4.84 -16.76
C GLY A 306 14.10 -4.94 -16.03
N ARG A 307 13.25 -5.91 -16.44
CA ARG A 307 11.95 -6.16 -15.79
C ARG A 307 12.05 -6.86 -14.43
N HIS A 308 13.23 -7.39 -14.07
CA HIS A 308 13.43 -8.16 -12.85
C HIS A 308 14.39 -7.50 -11.85
N GLY A 309 14.60 -6.18 -11.96
CA GLY A 309 15.44 -5.42 -11.01
C GLY A 309 16.91 -5.90 -10.97
N LEU A 310 17.40 -6.53 -12.04
CA LEU A 310 18.75 -7.06 -12.14
C LEU A 310 19.66 -6.08 -12.90
N ALA A 311 20.99 -6.30 -12.81
CA ALA A 311 21.94 -5.58 -13.67
C ALA A 311 21.67 -5.90 -15.14
N THR A 312 21.32 -4.90 -15.95
CA THR A 312 20.97 -5.00 -17.37
C THR A 312 22.22 -5.12 -18.26
N ASP A 313 23.09 -6.08 -17.96
CA ASP A 313 24.37 -6.23 -18.64
C ASP A 313 24.36 -7.34 -19.73
N GLY A 314 23.28 -8.11 -19.80
CA GLY A 314 23.14 -9.24 -20.73
C GLY A 314 24.10 -10.38 -20.42
N LYS A 315 24.57 -10.50 -19.19
CA LYS A 315 25.36 -11.67 -18.78
C LYS A 315 24.49 -12.65 -18.03
N LEU A 316 24.69 -13.93 -18.27
CA LEU A 316 24.05 -15.00 -17.50
C LEU A 316 24.87 -15.21 -16.22
N GLY A 317 24.47 -14.51 -15.15
CA GLY A 317 24.93 -14.76 -13.80
C GLY A 317 23.94 -15.64 -13.04
N GLN A 318 24.33 -16.16 -11.86
CA GLN A 318 23.45 -17.00 -11.04
C GLN A 318 22.14 -16.28 -10.70
N GLY A 319 22.17 -15.00 -10.32
CA GLY A 319 20.94 -14.23 -10.03
C GLY A 319 19.99 -14.10 -11.24
N THR A 320 20.52 -14.03 -12.47
CA THR A 320 19.68 -14.05 -13.68
C THR A 320 19.03 -15.42 -13.89
N LEU A 321 19.79 -16.51 -13.67
CA LEU A 321 19.25 -17.88 -13.78
C LEU A 321 18.24 -18.18 -12.68
N ASP A 322 18.47 -17.74 -11.46
CA ASP A 322 17.53 -17.88 -10.34
C ASP A 322 16.19 -17.17 -10.66
N ALA A 323 16.28 -15.95 -11.18
CA ALA A 323 15.10 -15.18 -11.57
C ALA A 323 14.32 -15.82 -12.74
N LEU A 324 15.05 -16.38 -13.75
CA LEU A 324 14.46 -17.13 -14.86
C LEU A 324 13.80 -18.45 -14.40
N ASN A 325 14.35 -19.08 -13.38
CA ASN A 325 13.85 -20.32 -12.80
C ASN A 325 12.73 -20.10 -11.76
N THR A 326 12.46 -18.86 -11.37
CA THR A 326 11.35 -18.55 -10.46
C THR A 326 10.03 -18.94 -11.14
N PRO A 327 9.22 -19.82 -10.54
CA PRO A 327 7.92 -20.21 -11.10
C PRO A 327 6.99 -18.99 -11.24
N LEU A 328 6.16 -18.97 -12.28
CA LEU A 328 5.18 -17.89 -12.45
C LEU A 328 4.13 -17.85 -11.35
N SER A 329 3.84 -18.99 -10.69
CA SER A 329 3.01 -19.00 -9.49
C SER A 329 3.56 -18.14 -8.36
N ALA A 330 4.89 -18.12 -8.18
CA ALA A 330 5.53 -17.21 -7.22
C ALA A 330 5.45 -15.73 -7.68
N ARG A 331 5.48 -15.47 -8.99
CA ARG A 331 5.26 -14.13 -9.53
C ARG A 331 3.82 -13.66 -9.34
N VAL A 332 2.84 -14.55 -9.52
CA VAL A 332 1.43 -14.29 -9.15
C VAL A 332 1.32 -13.90 -7.69
N GLN A 333 2.02 -14.61 -6.79
CA GLN A 333 1.99 -14.27 -5.37
C GLN A 333 2.58 -12.88 -5.09
N GLN A 334 3.71 -12.52 -5.73
CA GLN A 334 4.27 -11.17 -5.61
C GLN A 334 3.29 -10.07 -6.07
N VAL A 335 2.50 -10.35 -7.13
CA VAL A 335 1.45 -9.40 -7.58
C VAL A 335 0.34 -9.31 -6.55
N ASN A 336 -0.10 -10.43 -5.98
CA ASN A 336 -1.12 -10.43 -4.91
C ASN A 336 -0.67 -9.62 -3.70
N ASP A 337 0.59 -9.76 -3.28
CA ASP A 337 1.19 -9.03 -2.16
C ASP A 337 1.30 -7.52 -2.46
N ALA A 338 1.63 -7.17 -3.70
CA ALA A 338 1.65 -5.78 -4.13
C ALA A 338 0.25 -5.14 -4.13
N LEU A 339 -0.77 -5.86 -4.65
CA LEU A 339 -2.16 -5.39 -4.62
C LEU A 339 -2.68 -5.24 -3.19
N GLU A 340 -2.33 -6.16 -2.28
CA GLU A 340 -2.64 -6.05 -0.87
C GLU A 340 -2.08 -4.75 -0.28
N ARG A 341 -0.78 -4.45 -0.52
CA ARG A 341 -0.11 -3.24 -0.03
C ARG A 341 -0.64 -1.94 -0.63
N TRP A 342 -1.10 -1.95 -1.89
CA TRP A 342 -1.75 -0.81 -2.50
C TRP A 342 -3.03 -0.41 -1.76
N ARG A 343 -3.82 -1.37 -1.29
CA ARG A 343 -5.07 -1.17 -0.55
C ARG A 343 -4.87 -0.55 0.82
N TRP A 344 -3.68 -0.71 1.41
CA TRP A 344 -3.35 -0.09 2.70
C TRP A 344 -3.20 1.43 2.62
N LEU A 345 -2.90 1.98 1.44
CA LEU A 345 -2.67 3.41 1.29
C LEU A 345 -3.94 4.21 1.60
N PRO A 346 -3.86 5.26 2.45
CA PRO A 346 -4.97 6.17 2.68
C PRO A 346 -5.41 6.87 1.39
N ASP A 347 -6.70 7.24 1.29
CA ASP A 347 -7.29 7.77 0.06
C ASP A 347 -6.56 9.00 -0.49
N ASN A 348 -6.10 9.89 0.40
CA ASN A 348 -5.29 11.06 0.02
C ASN A 348 -3.84 10.73 -0.38
N TYR A 349 -3.41 9.46 -0.24
CA TYR A 349 -2.10 8.96 -0.67
C TYR A 349 -2.21 7.90 -1.78
N GLN A 350 -3.41 7.51 -2.21
CA GLN A 350 -3.58 6.58 -3.33
C GLN A 350 -3.08 7.15 -4.66
N GLN A 351 -3.01 8.48 -4.78
CA GLN A 351 -2.37 9.17 -5.90
C GLN A 351 -1.24 10.07 -5.37
N PRO A 352 -0.12 9.49 -4.93
CA PRO A 352 0.96 10.23 -4.31
C PRO A 352 1.64 11.15 -5.32
N ARG A 353 2.12 12.32 -4.82
CA ARG A 353 2.99 13.18 -5.63
C ARG A 353 4.41 12.64 -5.70
N VAL A 354 4.85 11.92 -4.67
CA VAL A 354 6.15 11.26 -4.59
C VAL A 354 5.94 9.82 -4.12
N LEU A 355 6.39 8.86 -4.91
CA LEU A 355 6.37 7.44 -4.61
C LEU A 355 7.80 6.87 -4.68
N ALA A 356 8.33 6.44 -3.55
CA ALA A 356 9.55 5.65 -3.48
C ALA A 356 9.18 4.17 -3.30
N ASN A 357 9.53 3.34 -4.30
CA ASN A 357 9.39 1.89 -4.22
C ASN A 357 10.74 1.27 -3.87
N LEU A 358 10.89 0.78 -2.64
CA LEU A 358 12.19 0.35 -2.10
C LEU A 358 12.75 -0.90 -2.82
N PRO A 359 11.99 -1.97 -3.09
CA PRO A 359 12.54 -3.15 -3.79
C PRO A 359 13.02 -2.85 -5.22
N GLU A 360 12.48 -1.82 -5.83
CA GLU A 360 12.87 -1.33 -7.15
C GLU A 360 14.08 -0.40 -7.11
N PHE A 361 14.31 0.24 -5.95
CA PHE A 361 15.28 1.32 -5.77
C PHE A 361 14.99 2.51 -6.70
N MET A 362 13.72 2.86 -6.85
CA MET A 362 13.26 3.95 -7.72
C MET A 362 12.32 4.89 -6.99
N LEU A 363 12.41 6.16 -7.34
CA LEU A 363 11.44 7.18 -6.97
C LEU A 363 10.75 7.69 -8.23
N ARG A 364 9.43 7.86 -8.13
CA ARG A 364 8.58 8.53 -9.12
C ARG A 364 8.02 9.81 -8.55
N ALA A 365 8.02 10.86 -9.36
CA ALA A 365 7.33 12.11 -9.07
C ALA A 365 6.21 12.34 -10.09
N TYR A 366 5.05 12.76 -9.62
CA TYR A 366 3.85 12.96 -10.44
C TYR A 366 3.37 14.40 -10.36
N ASN A 367 3.00 14.98 -11.50
CA ASN A 367 2.37 16.28 -11.59
C ASN A 367 0.99 16.31 -10.89
N ALA A 368 0.38 17.48 -10.77
CA ALA A 368 -0.93 17.63 -10.13
C ALA A 368 -2.06 16.93 -10.91
N ASP A 369 -1.88 16.71 -12.20
CA ASP A 369 -2.77 15.95 -13.08
C ASP A 369 -2.46 14.44 -13.09
N HIS A 370 -1.59 13.97 -12.17
CA HIS A 370 -1.13 12.59 -12.02
C HIS A 370 -0.31 12.03 -13.19
N THR A 371 0.13 12.86 -14.11
CA THR A 371 1.12 12.45 -15.13
C THR A 371 2.50 12.30 -14.51
N LEU A 372 3.27 11.33 -14.96
CA LEU A 372 4.65 11.13 -14.53
C LEU A 372 5.51 12.36 -14.93
N ALA A 373 6.09 13.03 -13.94
CA ALA A 373 7.01 14.13 -14.17
C ALA A 373 8.42 13.60 -14.46
N PHE A 374 8.89 12.68 -13.63
CA PHE A 374 10.15 11.96 -13.80
C PHE A 374 10.22 10.74 -12.89
N LYS A 375 11.16 9.84 -13.21
CA LYS A 375 11.61 8.79 -12.31
C LYS A 375 13.14 8.83 -12.18
N MET A 376 13.66 8.44 -11.01
CA MET A 376 15.08 8.41 -10.73
C MET A 376 15.45 7.27 -9.81
N ARG A 377 16.73 6.87 -9.87
CA ARG A 377 17.27 5.87 -8.94
C ARG A 377 17.41 6.45 -7.53
N VAL A 378 17.21 5.57 -6.54
CA VAL A 378 17.45 5.88 -5.14
C VAL A 378 18.39 4.85 -4.50
N VAL A 379 18.98 5.22 -3.36
CA VAL A 379 19.72 4.32 -2.48
C VAL A 379 19.00 4.30 -1.15
N ASP A 380 18.56 3.11 -0.74
CA ASP A 380 17.76 2.89 0.45
C ASP A 380 18.57 2.31 1.60
N GLY A 381 17.94 2.14 2.75
CA GLY A 381 18.52 1.54 3.94
C GLY A 381 19.01 0.12 3.69
N GLU A 382 20.10 -0.24 4.39
CA GLU A 382 20.73 -1.56 4.27
C GLU A 382 19.87 -2.62 4.97
N ALA A 383 19.59 -3.74 4.28
CA ALA A 383 18.80 -4.86 4.80
C ALA A 383 19.45 -5.58 6.00
N GLN A 384 20.75 -5.36 6.22
CA GLN A 384 21.49 -5.92 7.34
C GLN A 384 21.70 -4.89 8.45
N GLY A 385 21.56 -5.32 9.70
CA GLY A 385 21.88 -4.49 10.86
C GLY A 385 20.77 -3.55 11.33
N ASN A 386 19.52 -3.82 10.96
CA ASN A 386 18.35 -2.99 11.26
C ASN A 386 18.51 -1.55 10.72
N HIS A 387 18.85 -1.45 9.43
CA HIS A 387 18.97 -0.18 8.71
C HIS A 387 17.97 -0.08 7.54
N ASP A 388 16.93 -0.92 7.55
CA ASP A 388 15.88 -0.90 6.53
C ASP A 388 15.18 0.46 6.51
N THR A 389 14.89 0.99 5.36
CA THR A 389 14.02 2.18 5.27
C THR A 389 12.61 1.79 5.71
N PRO A 390 12.01 2.44 6.71
CA PRO A 390 10.66 2.15 7.17
C PRO A 390 9.61 2.49 6.11
N ILE A 391 8.49 1.78 6.15
CA ILE A 391 7.35 1.96 5.25
C ILE A 391 6.33 2.87 5.91
N PHE A 392 6.04 4.01 5.30
CA PHE A 392 5.09 4.99 5.83
C PHE A 392 4.63 6.00 4.78
N VAL A 393 3.62 6.78 5.13
CA VAL A 393 3.11 7.90 4.34
C VAL A 393 3.20 9.19 5.15
N ARG A 394 3.77 10.26 4.57
CA ARG A 394 3.91 11.56 5.22
C ARG A 394 3.80 12.71 4.21
N LEU A 395 3.68 13.91 4.72
CA LEU A 395 3.68 15.13 3.91
C LEU A 395 5.07 15.77 3.94
N MET A 396 5.72 15.93 2.78
CA MET A 396 6.92 16.73 2.63
C MET A 396 6.57 18.19 2.88
N ARG A 397 7.28 18.82 3.80
CA ARG A 397 7.02 20.19 4.26
C ARG A 397 8.18 21.14 4.05
N TYR A 398 9.41 20.63 3.96
CA TYR A 398 10.60 21.47 3.93
C TYR A 398 11.60 21.00 2.90
N VAL A 399 12.24 21.96 2.23
CA VAL A 399 13.47 21.75 1.46
C VAL A 399 14.59 22.52 2.15
N VAL A 400 15.71 21.86 2.44
CA VAL A 400 16.84 22.47 3.13
C VAL A 400 18.05 22.41 2.23
N PHE A 401 18.54 23.57 1.80
CA PHE A 401 19.76 23.70 1.01
C PHE A 401 20.99 23.78 1.91
N ARG A 402 22.08 23.17 1.45
CA ARG A 402 23.37 23.11 2.15
C ARG A 402 23.22 22.74 3.63
N PRO A 403 22.63 21.54 3.90
CA PRO A 403 22.30 21.15 5.27
C PRO A 403 23.55 20.86 6.09
N TYR A 404 23.46 21.10 7.41
CA TYR A 404 24.27 20.35 8.36
C TYR A 404 23.75 18.91 8.44
N TRP A 405 24.66 17.96 8.57
CA TRP A 405 24.30 16.61 8.97
C TRP A 405 24.61 16.41 10.45
N ASN A 406 23.61 16.49 11.30
CA ASN A 406 23.73 16.14 12.71
C ASN A 406 23.79 14.61 12.80
N LEU A 407 24.86 14.09 13.40
CA LEU A 407 25.06 12.64 13.48
C LEU A 407 24.20 12.05 14.58
N PRO A 408 23.43 10.99 14.29
CA PRO A 408 22.73 10.22 15.32
C PRO A 408 23.72 9.60 16.33
N PRO A 409 23.30 9.40 17.59
CA PRO A 409 24.09 8.71 18.62
C PRO A 409 24.62 7.35 18.18
N SER A 410 23.82 6.60 17.42
CA SER A 410 24.20 5.28 16.88
C SER A 410 25.42 5.37 15.95
N ILE A 411 25.42 6.31 15.00
CA ILE A 411 26.54 6.55 14.07
C ILE A 411 27.75 7.06 14.83
N ILE A 412 27.57 7.98 15.79
CA ILE A 412 28.69 8.46 16.61
C ILE A 412 29.38 7.28 17.30
N LYS A 413 28.61 6.41 17.98
CA LYS A 413 29.18 5.28 18.74
C LYS A 413 29.75 4.18 17.85
N LYS A 414 29.01 3.80 16.79
CA LYS A 414 29.39 2.65 15.96
C LYS A 414 30.47 2.96 14.93
N GLU A 415 30.54 4.21 14.45
CA GLU A 415 31.44 4.59 13.35
C GLU A 415 32.49 5.62 13.77
N ILE A 416 32.05 6.76 14.36
CA ILE A 416 32.97 7.86 14.65
C ILE A 416 33.93 7.49 15.77
N VAL A 417 33.47 7.01 16.92
CA VAL A 417 34.31 6.66 18.08
C VAL A 417 35.40 5.65 17.70
N PRO A 418 35.17 4.56 16.97
CA PRO A 418 36.22 3.67 16.51
C PRO A 418 37.29 4.35 15.63
N HIS A 419 36.89 5.33 14.81
CA HIS A 419 37.84 6.13 14.02
C HIS A 419 38.65 7.06 14.90
N LEU A 420 38.05 7.71 15.90
CA LEU A 420 38.74 8.57 16.85
C LEU A 420 39.77 7.81 17.69
N VAL A 421 39.43 6.60 18.12
CA VAL A 421 40.36 5.73 18.88
C VAL A 421 41.58 5.34 18.03
N ARG A 422 41.39 5.09 16.73
CA ARG A 422 42.46 4.67 15.81
C ARG A 422 43.30 5.83 15.28
N SER A 423 42.64 6.94 14.92
CA SER A 423 43.27 8.03 14.15
C SER A 423 43.38 9.34 14.92
N GLY A 424 42.84 9.38 16.15
CA GLY A 424 42.83 10.58 16.99
C GLY A 424 41.77 11.62 16.57
N LEU A 425 41.71 12.71 17.35
CA LEU A 425 40.70 13.76 17.17
C LEU A 425 40.82 14.53 15.85
N SER A 426 41.98 14.47 15.16
CA SER A 426 42.20 15.08 13.85
C SER A 426 41.29 14.48 12.75
N TYR A 427 40.73 13.31 13.00
CA TYR A 427 39.75 12.70 12.11
C TYR A 427 38.53 13.62 11.86
N LEU A 428 38.00 14.26 12.91
CA LEU A 428 36.82 15.11 12.79
C LEU A 428 37.04 16.28 11.83
N PRO A 429 37.98 17.19 12.02
CA PRO A 429 38.17 18.32 11.12
C PRO A 429 38.60 17.89 9.70
N SER A 430 39.31 16.76 9.53
CA SER A 430 39.72 16.26 8.22
C SER A 430 38.52 15.75 7.35
N HIS A 431 37.41 15.43 8.00
CA HIS A 431 36.16 15.01 7.36
C HIS A 431 35.04 16.07 7.46
N ASP A 432 35.41 17.33 7.71
CA ASP A 432 34.49 18.45 7.85
C ASP A 432 33.47 18.33 9.00
N TYR A 433 33.80 17.51 10.02
CA TYR A 433 32.99 17.43 11.25
C TYR A 433 33.36 18.54 12.23
N GLU A 434 32.35 18.99 12.98
CA GLU A 434 32.53 19.87 14.14
C GLU A 434 31.74 19.34 15.33
N VAL A 435 32.26 19.61 16.53
CA VAL A 435 31.63 19.24 17.80
C VAL A 435 30.86 20.45 18.32
N TYR A 436 29.65 20.24 18.83
CA TYR A 436 28.77 21.32 19.28
C TYR A 436 27.98 20.94 20.54
N LYS A 437 27.57 21.95 21.30
CA LYS A 437 26.65 21.82 22.44
C LYS A 437 25.19 21.86 21.96
N ASN A 438 24.25 21.49 22.85
CA ASN A 438 22.80 21.51 22.57
C ASN A 438 22.30 22.92 22.20
N ASP A 439 22.97 23.97 22.57
CA ASP A 439 22.67 25.35 22.18
C ASP A 439 23.22 25.74 20.79
N GLY A 440 23.88 24.81 20.09
CA GLY A 440 24.50 25.03 18.79
C GLY A 440 25.93 25.60 18.83
N THR A 441 26.45 25.94 20.01
CA THR A 441 27.80 26.52 20.17
C THR A 441 28.87 25.48 19.81
N VAL A 442 29.81 25.84 18.92
CA VAL A 442 30.90 24.97 18.50
C VAL A 442 31.90 24.83 19.65
N VAL A 443 32.32 23.60 19.91
CA VAL A 443 33.30 23.24 20.94
C VAL A 443 34.65 22.95 20.28
N THR A 444 35.71 23.61 20.73
CA THR A 444 37.06 23.46 20.16
C THR A 444 38.00 22.61 21.02
N SER A 445 37.61 22.32 22.27
CA SER A 445 38.39 21.49 23.20
C SER A 445 37.49 20.38 23.76
N TYR A 446 37.77 19.14 23.40
CA TYR A 446 37.01 17.94 23.77
C TYR A 446 37.94 16.72 23.74
N THR A 447 37.53 15.64 24.37
CA THR A 447 38.23 14.35 24.39
C THR A 447 37.43 13.28 23.65
N VAL A 448 38.07 12.13 23.38
CA VAL A 448 37.34 10.95 22.82
C VAL A 448 36.29 10.48 23.82
N ASP A 449 36.56 10.53 25.13
CA ASP A 449 35.62 10.17 26.20
C ASP A 449 34.36 11.06 26.19
N ASP A 450 34.54 12.38 25.93
CA ASP A 450 33.37 13.28 25.78
C ASP A 450 32.47 12.89 24.64
N ILE A 451 33.03 12.44 23.53
CA ILE A 451 32.29 11.99 22.34
C ILE A 451 31.63 10.64 22.57
N GLU A 452 32.36 9.68 23.15
CA GLU A 452 31.83 8.34 23.45
C GLU A 452 30.65 8.39 24.41
N HIS A 453 30.67 9.29 25.39
CA HIS A 453 29.58 9.52 26.34
C HIS A 453 28.53 10.51 25.87
N LEU A 454 28.59 10.95 24.59
CA LEU A 454 27.62 11.86 23.98
C LEU A 454 27.42 13.18 24.77
N ARG A 455 28.46 13.69 25.42
CA ARG A 455 28.39 14.98 26.13
C ARG A 455 28.24 16.15 25.16
N TYR A 456 28.62 15.94 23.91
CA TYR A 456 28.53 16.89 22.81
C TYR A 456 27.97 16.18 21.59
N GLY A 457 27.23 16.93 20.72
CA GLY A 457 26.83 16.48 19.41
C GLY A 457 28.00 16.60 18.42
N ILE A 458 27.97 15.78 17.38
CA ILE A 458 28.83 15.93 16.20
C ILE A 458 27.92 16.23 15.00
N ARG A 459 28.36 17.19 14.18
CA ARG A 459 27.71 17.44 12.87
C ARG A 459 28.74 17.63 11.78
N GLN A 460 28.40 17.20 10.57
CA GLN A 460 29.19 17.49 9.39
C GLN A 460 28.75 18.83 8.81
N LYS A 461 29.73 19.65 8.45
CA LYS A 461 29.50 21.00 7.90
C LYS A 461 28.89 20.94 6.50
N PRO A 462 28.10 21.95 6.11
CA PRO A 462 27.61 22.08 4.75
C PRO A 462 28.74 22.12 3.71
N GLY A 463 28.54 21.48 2.57
CA GLY A 463 29.49 21.48 1.49
C GLY A 463 29.42 20.22 0.62
N PRO A 464 30.22 20.17 -0.47
CA PRO A 464 30.15 19.08 -1.44
C PRO A 464 30.58 17.72 -0.91
N LYS A 465 31.28 17.67 0.25
CA LYS A 465 31.67 16.43 0.92
C LYS A 465 30.68 15.98 2.00
N ASN A 466 29.65 16.79 2.28
CA ASN A 466 28.64 16.41 3.28
C ASN A 466 27.91 15.15 2.80
N SER A 467 27.74 14.19 3.69
CA SER A 467 27.08 12.91 3.37
C SER A 467 25.63 13.10 2.93
N LEU A 468 24.95 14.18 3.38
CA LEU A 468 23.62 14.57 2.89
C LEU A 468 23.67 15.34 1.56
N GLY A 469 24.85 15.56 1.01
CA GLY A 469 25.04 16.37 -0.18
C GLY A 469 24.61 17.84 0.01
N LEU A 470 24.01 18.43 -1.00
CA LEU A 470 23.71 19.86 -1.05
C LEU A 470 22.25 20.23 -0.80
N VAL A 471 21.35 19.24 -0.72
CA VAL A 471 19.93 19.46 -0.46
C VAL A 471 19.30 18.25 0.22
N LYS A 472 18.37 18.50 1.15
CA LYS A 472 17.51 17.49 1.76
C LYS A 472 16.04 17.93 1.78
N PHE A 473 15.15 16.92 1.76
CA PHE A 473 13.70 17.06 1.72
C PHE A 473 13.12 16.43 2.97
N LEU A 474 12.42 17.23 3.79
CA LEU A 474 11.94 16.78 5.08
C LEU A 474 10.41 16.56 5.05
N PHE A 475 10.02 15.38 5.48
CA PHE A 475 8.65 14.97 5.78
C PHE A 475 8.64 14.44 7.22
N PRO A 476 8.33 15.30 8.22
CA PRO A 476 8.47 14.97 9.64
C PRO A 476 7.82 13.61 9.97
N ASN A 477 8.59 12.75 10.61
CA ASN A 477 8.21 11.39 11.01
C ASN A 477 9.00 10.96 12.25
N GLU A 478 8.61 9.87 12.87
CA GLU A 478 9.19 9.36 14.13
C GLU A 478 10.50 8.58 13.92
N TYR A 479 10.88 8.35 12.65
CA TYR A 479 12.06 7.57 12.24
C TYR A 479 13.25 8.45 11.86
N ASP A 480 13.09 9.78 11.84
CA ASP A 480 14.06 10.75 11.30
C ASP A 480 14.56 10.42 9.88
N VAL A 481 13.71 9.75 9.09
CA VAL A 481 13.98 9.45 7.69
C VAL A 481 13.61 10.65 6.83
N TYR A 482 14.48 10.97 5.88
CA TYR A 482 14.29 12.02 4.88
C TYR A 482 14.94 11.64 3.55
N MET A 483 14.63 12.37 2.50
CA MET A 483 15.30 12.25 1.20
C MET A 483 16.41 13.29 1.11
N HIS A 484 17.55 12.94 0.46
CA HIS A 484 18.66 13.87 0.33
C HIS A 484 19.57 13.55 -0.85
N SER A 485 20.36 14.52 -1.26
CA SER A 485 21.45 14.29 -2.21
C SER A 485 22.62 13.56 -1.56
N THR A 486 23.63 13.20 -2.35
CA THR A 486 24.83 12.50 -1.83
C THR A 486 26.02 12.79 -2.74
N PRO A 487 27.26 12.81 -2.20
CA PRO A 487 28.48 12.81 -2.99
C PRO A 487 28.81 11.44 -3.61
N GLU A 488 28.19 10.34 -3.12
CA GLU A 488 28.50 8.96 -3.53
C GLU A 488 27.67 8.55 -4.78
N LEU A 489 27.85 9.25 -5.89
CA LEU A 489 27.08 9.04 -7.12
C LEU A 489 27.27 7.65 -7.76
N ASN A 490 28.42 7.00 -7.51
CA ASN A 490 28.71 5.67 -8.00
C ASN A 490 27.76 4.59 -7.47
N LEU A 491 27.12 4.80 -6.34
CA LEU A 491 26.15 3.86 -5.77
C LEU A 491 24.90 3.69 -6.65
N PHE A 492 24.53 4.72 -7.41
CA PHE A 492 23.38 4.62 -8.31
C PHE A 492 23.62 3.72 -9.53
N GLU A 493 24.87 3.34 -9.83
CA GLU A 493 25.20 2.40 -10.91
C GLU A 493 25.01 0.93 -10.50
N LEU A 494 24.85 0.66 -9.21
CA LEU A 494 24.59 -0.68 -8.69
C LEU A 494 23.15 -1.11 -9.00
N ALA A 495 22.94 -2.39 -9.27
CA ALA A 495 21.59 -2.96 -9.38
C ALA A 495 20.91 -3.03 -8.00
N ARG A 496 21.63 -3.50 -6.99
CA ARG A 496 21.16 -3.52 -5.59
C ARG A 496 21.72 -2.32 -4.85
N ARG A 497 20.83 -1.48 -4.32
CA ARG A 497 21.17 -0.16 -3.77
C ARG A 497 20.74 0.06 -2.32
N ASP A 498 20.56 -1.00 -1.55
CA ASP A 498 20.36 -0.95 -0.09
C ASP A 498 21.71 -0.68 0.61
N LYS A 499 22.11 0.60 0.67
CA LYS A 499 23.44 1.04 1.12
C LYS A 499 23.42 2.27 2.02
N SER A 500 22.24 2.69 2.53
CA SER A 500 22.12 3.80 3.47
C SER A 500 21.82 3.30 4.88
N HIS A 501 21.79 4.22 5.84
CA HIS A 501 21.36 3.97 7.22
C HIS A 501 19.85 4.19 7.43
N GLY A 502 19.03 4.10 6.36
CA GLY A 502 17.59 4.25 6.41
C GLY A 502 17.05 5.44 5.60
N CYS A 503 17.79 6.54 5.49
CA CYS A 503 17.40 7.66 4.65
C CYS A 503 17.50 7.32 3.16
N VAL A 504 16.67 7.97 2.32
CA VAL A 504 16.62 7.74 0.87
C VAL A 504 17.51 8.74 0.14
N ARG A 505 18.60 8.25 -0.49
CA ARG A 505 19.50 9.08 -1.31
C ARG A 505 18.95 9.19 -2.73
N LEU A 506 18.95 10.40 -3.29
CA LEU A 506 18.41 10.72 -4.61
C LEU A 506 19.52 10.90 -5.64
N GLN A 507 19.36 10.27 -6.81
CA GLN A 507 20.31 10.38 -7.93
C GLN A 507 20.37 11.83 -8.48
N HIS A 508 19.21 12.48 -8.65
CA HIS A 508 19.03 13.81 -9.21
C HIS A 508 18.26 14.69 -8.22
N ALA A 509 18.89 14.98 -7.07
CA ALA A 509 18.26 15.78 -6.02
C ALA A 509 18.04 17.24 -6.42
N ASP A 510 18.82 17.78 -7.36
CA ASP A 510 18.63 19.06 -8.02
C ASP A 510 17.33 19.12 -8.82
N GLN A 511 17.06 18.09 -9.64
CA GLN A 511 15.80 17.94 -10.38
C GLN A 511 14.61 17.84 -9.43
N MET A 512 14.75 17.08 -8.34
CA MET A 512 13.71 16.97 -7.30
C MET A 512 13.47 18.33 -6.64
N ALA A 513 14.51 19.10 -6.30
CA ALA A 513 14.38 20.42 -5.70
C ALA A 513 13.67 21.40 -6.65
N LEU A 514 14.08 21.41 -7.91
CA LEU A 514 13.44 22.26 -8.93
C LEU A 514 11.95 21.92 -9.06
N TRP A 515 11.61 20.64 -9.18
CA TRP A 515 10.23 20.20 -9.35
C TRP A 515 9.37 20.52 -8.11
N VAL A 516 9.85 20.21 -6.89
CA VAL A 516 9.14 20.50 -5.64
C VAL A 516 8.84 22.00 -5.51
N LEU A 517 9.87 22.83 -5.70
CA LEU A 517 9.76 24.27 -5.48
C LEU A 517 9.01 25.00 -6.61
N SER A 518 9.08 24.51 -7.86
CA SER A 518 8.30 25.05 -8.98
C SER A 518 6.82 24.73 -8.87
N ASN A 519 6.47 23.64 -8.20
CA ASN A 519 5.08 23.25 -7.93
C ASN A 519 4.49 23.88 -6.66
N ASP A 520 5.34 24.45 -5.80
CA ASP A 520 4.87 25.22 -4.66
C ASP A 520 4.43 26.62 -5.12
N GLN A 521 3.34 27.14 -4.59
CA GLN A 521 2.84 28.45 -4.98
C GLN A 521 3.92 29.51 -4.69
N PRO A 522 4.21 30.43 -5.62
CA PRO A 522 5.23 31.44 -5.41
C PRO A 522 4.96 32.21 -4.13
N ASP A 523 6.02 32.56 -3.41
CA ASP A 523 5.92 33.41 -2.23
C ASP A 523 5.39 34.80 -2.64
N PRO A 524 4.25 35.25 -2.13
CA PRO A 524 3.70 36.56 -2.45
C PRO A 524 4.64 37.70 -2.09
N GLU A 525 5.48 37.50 -1.06
CA GLU A 525 6.42 38.52 -0.57
C GLU A 525 7.70 38.56 -1.39
N THR A 526 8.23 37.40 -1.80
CA THR A 526 9.52 37.34 -2.51
C THR A 526 9.36 37.18 -4.01
N GLN A 527 8.18 36.74 -4.50
CA GLN A 527 7.90 36.40 -5.91
C GLN A 527 8.99 35.51 -6.54
N THR A 528 9.64 34.66 -5.72
CA THR A 528 10.74 33.82 -6.17
C THR A 528 10.21 32.83 -7.17
N LYS A 529 10.67 32.92 -8.40
CA LYS A 529 10.45 31.89 -9.41
C LYS A 529 11.65 30.96 -9.38
N TRP A 530 11.38 29.69 -9.07
CA TRP A 530 12.40 28.65 -9.08
C TRP A 530 12.66 28.18 -10.51
N ASP A 531 13.93 28.20 -10.89
CA ASP A 531 14.47 27.66 -12.12
C ASP A 531 15.81 26.93 -11.83
N THR A 532 16.44 26.39 -12.84
CA THR A 532 17.70 25.64 -12.71
C THR A 532 18.80 26.50 -12.08
N ASP A 533 18.88 27.78 -12.44
CA ASP A 533 19.94 28.68 -11.95
C ASP A 533 19.75 28.99 -10.46
N SER A 534 18.51 29.28 -10.04
CA SER A 534 18.19 29.58 -8.64
C SER A 534 18.37 28.36 -7.73
N VAL A 535 18.04 27.14 -8.21
CA VAL A 535 18.34 25.89 -7.49
C VAL A 535 19.85 25.66 -7.40
N SER A 536 20.57 25.86 -8.49
CA SER A 536 22.04 25.73 -8.51
C SER A 536 22.72 26.74 -7.57
N GLU A 537 22.26 27.98 -7.53
CA GLU A 537 22.74 29.00 -6.60
C GLU A 537 22.46 28.62 -5.15
N ALA A 538 21.24 28.14 -4.85
CA ALA A 538 20.88 27.70 -3.51
C ALA A 538 21.73 26.49 -3.03
N MET A 539 22.10 25.59 -3.95
CA MET A 539 22.94 24.42 -3.64
C MET A 539 24.42 24.77 -3.50
N ASN A 540 24.95 25.72 -4.30
CA ASN A 540 26.38 25.96 -4.43
C ASN A 540 26.84 27.32 -3.84
N GLY A 541 25.93 28.22 -3.50
CA GLY A 541 26.22 29.52 -2.88
C GLY A 541 26.66 29.40 -1.41
N ASP A 542 26.68 30.52 -0.68
CA ASP A 542 27.21 30.60 0.68
C ASP A 542 26.14 30.45 1.80
N ASN A 543 24.86 30.39 1.46
CA ASN A 543 23.76 30.34 2.41
C ASN A 543 23.58 28.93 2.98
N ASN A 544 24.28 28.61 4.05
CA ASN A 544 24.24 27.31 4.70
C ASN A 544 22.93 27.07 5.49
N ASN A 545 22.42 25.84 5.45
CA ASN A 545 21.26 25.34 6.19
C ASN A 545 20.01 26.18 5.99
N LYS A 546 19.82 26.74 4.78
CA LYS A 546 18.64 27.54 4.48
C LYS A 546 17.44 26.64 4.24
N THR A 547 16.43 26.80 5.09
CA THR A 547 15.17 26.05 5.00
C THR A 547 14.15 26.82 4.19
N TRP A 548 13.49 26.10 3.27
CA TRP A 548 12.34 26.57 2.53
C TRP A 548 11.10 25.78 2.99
N ASN A 549 10.08 26.50 3.47
CA ASN A 549 8.83 25.93 3.92
C ASN A 549 7.88 25.82 2.73
N LEU A 550 7.42 24.61 2.40
CA LEU A 550 6.42 24.41 1.36
C LEU A 550 5.06 24.92 1.84
N LYS A 551 4.41 25.77 1.04
CA LYS A 551 3.06 26.27 1.29
C LYS A 551 2.03 25.18 1.09
N THR A 552 2.26 24.34 0.07
CA THR A 552 1.46 23.15 -0.22
C THR A 552 2.29 21.91 0.06
N PRO A 553 2.13 21.30 1.26
CA PRO A 553 2.84 20.04 1.58
C PRO A 553 2.52 18.96 0.55
N LEU A 554 3.54 18.20 0.12
CA LEU A 554 3.41 17.18 -0.91
C LEU A 554 3.27 15.78 -0.29
N PRO A 555 2.26 14.97 -0.69
CA PRO A 555 2.15 13.57 -0.29
C PRO A 555 3.37 12.75 -0.75
N VAL A 556 4.04 12.12 0.22
CA VAL A 556 5.15 11.18 0.01
C VAL A 556 4.72 9.82 0.51
N VAL A 557 4.88 8.82 -0.34
CA VAL A 557 4.69 7.40 -0.03
C VAL A 557 6.05 6.71 -0.15
N ILE A 558 6.50 6.10 0.93
CA ILE A 558 7.58 5.11 0.92
C ILE A 558 6.90 3.77 1.08
N ASN A 559 7.00 2.91 0.07
CA ASN A 559 6.32 1.62 0.05
C ASN A 559 7.23 0.50 -0.47
N TYR A 560 6.68 -0.72 -0.45
CA TYR A 560 7.43 -1.94 -0.70
C TYR A 560 6.65 -2.85 -1.66
N PHE A 561 6.74 -2.56 -2.96
CA PHE A 561 6.11 -3.37 -4.01
C PHE A 561 7.16 -4.23 -4.70
N THR A 562 7.11 -5.54 -4.50
CA THR A 562 8.00 -6.51 -5.16
C THR A 562 7.51 -6.91 -6.56
N ALA A 563 6.29 -6.51 -6.92
CA ALA A 563 5.76 -6.55 -8.28
C ALA A 563 4.94 -5.28 -8.54
N MET A 564 5.06 -4.72 -9.73
CA MET A 564 4.31 -3.52 -10.13
C MET A 564 4.29 -3.41 -11.65
N ALA A 565 3.15 -3.04 -12.21
CA ALA A 565 3.11 -2.58 -13.59
C ALA A 565 3.58 -1.13 -13.67
N ASP A 566 4.38 -0.81 -14.67
CA ASP A 566 4.80 0.57 -14.97
C ASP A 566 3.65 1.34 -15.68
N GLU A 567 3.88 2.59 -16.02
CA GLU A 567 2.87 3.47 -16.65
C GLU A 567 2.42 2.95 -18.03
N ASP A 568 3.25 2.19 -18.72
CA ASP A 568 2.93 1.54 -20.00
C ASP A 568 2.25 0.16 -19.87
N GLY A 569 2.00 -0.30 -18.63
CA GLY A 569 1.40 -1.59 -18.31
C GLY A 569 2.37 -2.77 -18.28
N SER A 570 3.67 -2.56 -18.56
CA SER A 570 4.66 -3.63 -18.47
C SER A 570 4.91 -4.05 -17.02
N MET A 571 4.84 -5.37 -16.75
CA MET A 571 5.07 -5.91 -15.41
C MET A 571 6.55 -5.98 -15.06
N HIS A 572 6.85 -5.50 -13.87
CA HIS A 572 8.17 -5.57 -13.26
C HIS A 572 8.12 -6.37 -11.96
N PHE A 573 9.22 -7.09 -11.68
CA PHE A 573 9.39 -7.90 -10.48
C PHE A 573 10.71 -7.56 -9.82
N PHE A 574 10.71 -7.44 -8.50
CA PHE A 574 11.87 -7.05 -7.73
C PHE A 574 12.13 -8.09 -6.64
N ASN A 575 13.37 -8.15 -6.16
CA ASN A 575 13.71 -9.02 -5.05
C ASN A 575 13.08 -8.53 -3.74
N ASP A 576 12.62 -9.45 -2.92
CA ASP A 576 12.20 -9.18 -1.54
C ASP A 576 13.44 -8.90 -0.65
N VAL A 577 13.97 -7.68 -0.75
CA VAL A 577 15.27 -7.28 -0.16
C VAL A 577 15.24 -7.33 1.36
N TYR A 578 14.09 -6.97 1.97
CA TYR A 578 13.89 -6.92 3.43
C TYR A 578 13.15 -8.14 3.99
N GLY A 579 12.60 -9.02 3.13
CA GLY A 579 11.87 -10.20 3.55
C GLY A 579 10.39 -9.96 3.88
N TYR A 580 9.83 -8.82 3.52
CA TYR A 580 8.48 -8.41 3.89
C TYR A 580 7.36 -9.16 3.13
N ASP A 581 7.63 -9.74 1.95
CA ASP A 581 6.67 -10.61 1.28
C ASP A 581 6.43 -11.86 2.12
N LYS A 582 7.52 -12.47 2.58
CA LYS A 582 7.45 -13.66 3.43
C LYS A 582 6.66 -13.43 4.73
N GLU A 583 6.78 -12.23 5.33
CA GLU A 583 6.04 -11.86 6.53
C GLU A 583 4.54 -11.68 6.22
N LEU A 584 4.21 -11.02 5.11
CA LEU A 584 2.83 -10.84 4.66
C LEU A 584 2.17 -12.17 4.32
N GLU A 585 2.85 -13.02 3.54
CA GLU A 585 2.37 -14.36 3.19
C GLU A 585 2.11 -15.22 4.44
N ALA A 586 3.01 -15.17 5.43
CA ALA A 586 2.84 -15.87 6.70
C ALA A 586 1.65 -15.33 7.52
N ALA A 587 1.34 -14.03 7.43
CA ALA A 587 0.18 -13.44 8.07
C ALA A 587 -1.13 -13.88 7.36
N LEU A 588 -1.15 -13.84 6.02
CA LEU A 588 -2.29 -14.28 5.21
C LEU A 588 -2.59 -15.78 5.37
N ALA A 589 -1.56 -16.61 5.47
CA ALA A 589 -1.69 -18.07 5.63
C ALA A 589 -2.37 -18.50 6.95
N LYS A 590 -2.50 -17.61 7.93
CA LYS A 590 -3.26 -17.88 9.17
C LYS A 590 -4.75 -18.00 8.91
N GLY A 591 -5.25 -17.40 7.84
CA GLY A 591 -6.68 -17.35 7.53
C GLY A 591 -7.47 -16.42 8.44
N ARG A 592 -8.79 -16.39 8.23
CA ARG A 592 -9.71 -15.54 8.98
C ARG A 592 -10.05 -16.09 10.37
N PRO A 593 -10.39 -15.22 11.36
CA PRO A 593 -10.42 -13.76 11.24
C PRO A 593 -9.00 -13.14 11.29
N TYR A 594 -8.72 -12.20 10.39
CA TYR A 594 -7.48 -11.44 10.42
C TYR A 594 -7.50 -10.41 11.56
N GLU A 595 -6.31 -10.13 12.13
CA GLU A 595 -6.15 -9.12 13.19
C GLU A 595 -6.45 -7.70 12.64
N ARG A 596 -7.38 -6.99 13.30
CA ARG A 596 -7.86 -5.66 12.89
C ARG A 596 -7.58 -4.56 13.92
N ALA A 597 -7.22 -4.92 15.14
CA ALA A 597 -6.96 -3.95 16.19
C ALA A 597 -5.73 -3.09 15.85
N PRO A 598 -5.72 -1.81 16.25
CA PRO A 598 -4.52 -0.99 16.14
C PRO A 598 -3.34 -1.62 16.89
N VAL A 599 -2.20 -1.73 16.23
CA VAL A 599 -0.96 -2.24 16.80
C VAL A 599 0.00 -1.06 16.97
N LYS A 600 0.63 -0.96 18.14
CA LYS A 600 1.66 0.06 18.36
C LYS A 600 2.90 -0.32 17.56
N ILE A 601 3.24 0.50 16.59
CA ILE A 601 4.48 0.36 15.84
C ILE A 601 5.66 0.55 16.78
N ASN A 602 6.68 -0.28 16.62
CA ASN A 602 7.92 -0.14 17.36
C ASN A 602 8.98 0.55 16.49
N PRO A 603 9.20 1.86 16.65
CA PRO A 603 10.19 2.60 15.87
C PRO A 603 11.61 2.05 16.03
N LYS A 604 11.88 1.30 17.11
CA LYS A 604 13.20 0.71 17.36
C LYS A 604 13.54 -0.49 16.48
N LEU A 605 12.53 -1.06 15.80
CA LEU A 605 12.76 -2.12 14.80
C LEU A 605 13.02 -1.53 13.41
N THR A 606 12.90 -0.23 13.26
CA THR A 606 13.19 0.48 12.01
C THR A 606 14.53 1.20 12.13
N PRO A 607 15.32 1.18 11.09
CA PRO A 607 16.66 1.79 11.12
C PRO A 607 16.55 3.30 11.05
N GLY A 608 17.42 3.95 11.71
CA GLY A 608 17.40 5.37 11.93
C GLY A 608 16.95 5.68 13.34
N GLU A 609 17.26 4.78 14.28
CA GLU A 609 17.22 5.14 15.69
C GLU A 609 17.99 6.42 15.88
N THR A 610 17.24 7.47 15.81
CA THR A 610 17.68 8.80 16.14
C THR A 610 16.93 9.17 17.39
N GLU A 611 17.51 8.92 18.52
CA GLU A 611 17.22 9.69 19.72
C GLU A 611 17.95 11.03 19.66
#